data_5c32917e35fe4018e055227b32ef039b
#
_entry.id   5c32917e35fe4018e055227b32ef039b
#
_cell.length_a   1.000
_cell.length_b   1.000
_cell.length_c   1.000
_cell.angle_alpha   90.00
_cell.angle_beta   90.00
_cell.angle_gamma   90.00
#
_symmetry.space_group_name_H-M   'P 1'
#
loop_
_entity.id
_entity.type
_entity.pdbx_description
1 polymer ?
#
loop_
_entity_poly.entity_id
_entity_poly.type
_entity_poly.pdbx_seq_one_letter_code
_entity_poly.pdbx_strand_id
1 'polypeptide(L)'
;KAISADPDGEHLPHTPSERFIDGYCTAIRKARQAGARVAMTSLPPLEQSRYFSFITKGLSAENILRWLGDTDHLYRWQEYYNDMVTQLSRAFGCRLVDLRAEFLKSRVFPSLIGADGIHPTQAGHDLIHHTVQSALAY
;
A
#
# COMPACT_ATOMS: atom_id res chain seq x y z
N LYS A 1 11.61 -15.00 -5.02
CA LYS A 1 12.50 -16.11 -5.42
C LYS A 1 12.01 -16.77 -6.71
N ALA A 2 10.72 -17.11 -6.84
CA ALA A 2 10.19 -17.77 -8.05
C ALA A 2 10.47 -16.95 -9.32
N ILE A 3 10.07 -15.68 -9.37
CA ILE A 3 10.31 -14.76 -10.48
C ILE A 3 11.80 -14.63 -10.82
N SER A 4 12.67 -14.57 -9.81
CA SER A 4 14.13 -14.48 -10.03
C SER A 4 14.71 -15.74 -10.68
N ALA A 5 14.09 -16.91 -10.45
CA ALA A 5 14.52 -18.18 -11.03
C ALA A 5 13.87 -18.44 -12.40
N ASP A 6 12.65 -17.97 -12.63
CA ASP A 6 11.89 -18.15 -13.87
C ASP A 6 11.12 -16.86 -14.20
N PRO A 7 11.76 -15.88 -14.88
CA PRO A 7 11.13 -14.60 -15.19
C PRO A 7 10.06 -14.67 -16.30
N ASP A 8 10.00 -15.77 -17.04
CA ASP A 8 9.04 -15.96 -18.15
C ASP A 8 7.83 -16.80 -17.71
N GLY A 9 7.86 -17.32 -16.49
CA GLY A 9 6.76 -18.10 -15.90
C GLY A 9 5.59 -17.23 -15.48
N GLU A 10 4.44 -17.86 -15.29
CA GLU A 10 3.26 -17.21 -14.72
C GLU A 10 3.41 -17.06 -13.21
N HIS A 11 3.38 -15.82 -12.71
CA HIS A 11 3.47 -15.50 -11.30
C HIS A 11 2.26 -14.69 -10.86
N LEU A 12 1.46 -15.27 -10.00
CA LEU A 12 0.29 -14.61 -9.43
C LEU A 12 0.67 -13.82 -8.16
N PRO A 13 -0.01 -12.71 -7.87
CA PRO A 13 0.18 -11.98 -6.64
C PRO A 13 -0.21 -12.86 -5.45
N HIS A 14 0.54 -12.73 -4.34
CA HIS A 14 0.27 -13.48 -3.11
C HIS A 14 -1.14 -13.20 -2.56
N THR A 15 -1.62 -11.99 -2.75
CA THR A 15 -2.99 -11.59 -2.43
C THR A 15 -3.66 -11.03 -3.68
N PRO A 16 -4.38 -11.85 -4.46
CA PRO A 16 -5.15 -11.37 -5.61
C PRO A 16 -6.19 -10.32 -5.21
N SER A 17 -6.55 -9.44 -6.14
CA SER A 17 -7.48 -8.33 -5.90
C SER A 17 -8.83 -8.77 -5.32
N GLU A 18 -9.38 -9.87 -5.81
CA GLU A 18 -10.64 -10.43 -5.32
C GLU A 18 -10.53 -10.81 -3.84
N ARG A 19 -9.46 -11.52 -3.46
CA ARG A 19 -9.21 -11.90 -2.06
C ARG A 19 -8.98 -10.68 -1.17
N PHE A 20 -8.34 -9.64 -1.69
CA PHE A 20 -8.14 -8.38 -0.99
C PHE A 20 -9.49 -7.69 -0.70
N ILE A 21 -10.34 -7.57 -1.71
CA ILE A 21 -11.69 -6.98 -1.59
C ILE A 21 -12.53 -7.79 -0.58
N ASP A 22 -12.57 -9.11 -0.71
CA ASP A 22 -13.34 -9.98 0.20
C ASP A 22 -12.86 -9.87 1.65
N GLY A 23 -11.54 -9.77 1.85
CA GLY A 23 -10.94 -9.56 3.16
C GLY A 23 -11.41 -8.26 3.81
N TYR A 24 -11.37 -7.14 3.07
CA TYR A 24 -11.88 -5.85 3.53
C TYR A 24 -13.39 -5.88 3.82
N CYS A 25 -14.19 -6.42 2.90
CA CYS A 25 -15.62 -6.56 3.08
C CYS A 25 -15.96 -7.34 4.38
N THR A 26 -15.25 -8.42 4.60
CA THR A 26 -15.42 -9.26 5.79
C THR A 26 -15.02 -8.52 7.06
N ALA A 27 -13.87 -7.83 7.06
CA ALA A 27 -13.40 -7.08 8.21
C ALA A 27 -14.37 -5.94 8.60
N ILE A 28 -14.82 -5.16 7.61
CA ILE A 28 -15.77 -4.06 7.84
C ILE A 28 -17.09 -4.58 8.43
N ARG A 29 -17.64 -5.65 7.86
CA ARG A 29 -18.89 -6.25 8.35
C ARG A 29 -18.75 -6.76 9.79
N LYS A 30 -17.69 -7.48 10.10
CA LYS A 30 -17.42 -8.00 11.45
C LYS A 30 -17.24 -6.86 12.46
N ALA A 31 -16.50 -5.81 12.13
CA ALA A 31 -16.34 -4.67 13.01
C ALA A 31 -17.67 -3.97 13.31
N ARG A 32 -18.51 -3.77 12.29
CA ARG A 32 -19.84 -3.18 12.47
C ARG A 32 -20.80 -4.07 13.27
N GLN A 33 -20.78 -5.39 13.06
CA GLN A 33 -21.54 -6.33 13.85
C GLN A 33 -21.14 -6.31 15.33
N ALA A 34 -19.86 -6.03 15.61
CA ALA A 34 -19.37 -5.82 16.97
C ALA A 34 -19.66 -4.40 17.52
N GLY A 35 -20.44 -3.57 16.82
CA GLY A 35 -20.82 -2.22 17.25
C GLY A 35 -19.76 -1.15 16.99
N ALA A 36 -18.67 -1.47 16.27
CA ALA A 36 -17.62 -0.49 15.99
C ALA A 36 -17.98 0.46 14.84
N ARG A 37 -17.59 1.73 14.98
CA ARG A 37 -17.56 2.67 13.86
C ARG A 37 -16.25 2.44 13.08
N VAL A 38 -16.36 2.26 11.77
CA VAL A 38 -15.22 1.95 10.91
C VAL A 38 -14.78 3.20 10.15
N ALA A 39 -13.53 3.59 10.33
CA ALA A 39 -12.81 4.48 9.43
C ALA A 39 -11.75 3.66 8.66
N MET A 40 -11.48 4.06 7.44
CA MET A 40 -10.45 3.45 6.59
C MET A 40 -9.36 4.46 6.29
N THR A 41 -8.16 3.99 6.06
CA THR A 41 -7.06 4.85 5.58
C THR A 41 -6.71 4.48 4.16
N SER A 42 -6.37 5.47 3.32
CA SER A 42 -5.65 5.19 2.08
C SER A 42 -4.26 4.62 2.38
N LEU A 43 -3.67 3.89 1.43
CA LEU A 43 -2.35 3.29 1.60
C LEU A 43 -1.27 4.38 1.48
N PRO A 44 -0.34 4.52 2.44
CA PRO A 44 0.83 5.37 2.23
C PRO A 44 1.56 4.96 0.94
N PRO A 45 2.08 5.91 0.15
CA PRO A 45 2.80 5.55 -1.08
C PRO A 45 4.11 4.83 -0.75
N LEU A 46 4.57 3.98 -1.67
CA LEU A 46 5.92 3.42 -1.58
C LEU A 46 6.94 4.26 -2.39
N GLU A 47 8.21 4.09 -2.10
CA GLU A 47 9.31 4.59 -2.91
C GLU A 47 9.86 3.42 -3.73
N GLN A 48 9.51 3.37 -5.02
CA GLN A 48 9.71 2.18 -5.87
C GLN A 48 11.17 1.78 -6.06
N SER A 49 12.09 2.74 -6.14
CA SER A 49 13.50 2.43 -6.37
C SER A 49 14.13 1.75 -5.17
N ARG A 50 13.85 2.25 -3.96
CA ARG A 50 14.30 1.62 -2.71
C ARG A 50 13.63 0.26 -2.53
N TYR A 51 12.32 0.20 -2.76
CA TYR A 51 11.58 -1.05 -2.61
C TYR A 51 12.08 -2.12 -3.59
N PHE A 52 12.31 -1.76 -4.85
CA PHE A 52 12.92 -2.66 -5.82
C PHE A 52 14.30 -3.16 -5.36
N SER A 53 15.16 -2.24 -4.91
CA SER A 53 16.49 -2.60 -4.40
C SER A 53 16.41 -3.51 -3.17
N PHE A 54 15.41 -3.31 -2.32
CA PHE A 54 15.20 -4.13 -1.12
C PHE A 54 14.74 -5.55 -1.47
N ILE A 55 13.72 -5.70 -2.33
CA ILE A 55 13.15 -7.02 -2.66
C ILE A 55 14.05 -7.85 -3.57
N THR A 56 14.97 -7.21 -4.30
CA THR A 56 15.94 -7.90 -5.17
C THR A 56 17.24 -8.28 -4.47
N LYS A 57 17.41 -7.90 -3.20
CA LYS A 57 18.63 -8.18 -2.45
C LYS A 57 18.91 -9.70 -2.38
N GLY A 58 20.04 -10.12 -2.95
CA GLY A 58 20.42 -11.53 -3.04
C GLY A 58 19.66 -12.36 -4.09
N LEU A 59 18.95 -11.70 -5.02
CA LEU A 59 18.22 -12.28 -6.12
C LEU A 59 18.68 -11.69 -7.46
N SER A 60 18.26 -12.28 -8.59
CA SER A 60 18.49 -11.67 -9.91
C SER A 60 17.56 -10.47 -10.10
N ALA A 61 18.09 -9.27 -9.93
CA ALA A 61 17.36 -8.03 -10.18
C ALA A 61 16.95 -7.91 -11.66
N GLU A 62 17.80 -8.38 -12.58
CA GLU A 62 17.54 -8.39 -14.01
C GLU A 62 16.30 -9.23 -14.35
N ASN A 63 16.21 -10.45 -13.84
CA ASN A 63 15.06 -11.32 -14.05
C ASN A 63 13.78 -10.75 -13.46
N ILE A 64 13.88 -10.15 -12.27
CA ILE A 64 12.72 -9.52 -11.63
C ILE A 64 12.26 -8.29 -12.42
N LEU A 65 13.20 -7.47 -12.90
CA LEU A 65 12.88 -6.31 -13.74
C LEU A 65 12.27 -6.75 -15.09
N ARG A 66 12.80 -7.82 -15.69
CA ARG A 66 12.25 -8.40 -16.93
C ARG A 66 10.79 -8.80 -16.76
N TRP A 67 10.44 -9.43 -15.64
CA TRP A 67 9.06 -9.80 -15.34
C TRP A 67 8.16 -8.60 -15.05
N LEU A 68 8.66 -7.59 -14.31
CA LEU A 68 7.92 -6.36 -13.98
C LEU A 68 7.72 -5.44 -15.20
N GLY A 69 8.65 -5.48 -16.18
CA GLY A 69 8.75 -4.52 -17.28
C GLY A 69 9.52 -3.26 -16.89
N ASP A 70 9.15 -2.62 -15.81
CA ASP A 70 9.85 -1.47 -15.23
C ASP A 70 9.62 -1.41 -13.70
N THR A 71 10.42 -0.60 -12.99
CA THR A 71 10.31 -0.43 -11.53
C THR A 71 9.04 0.30 -11.11
N ASP A 72 8.48 1.15 -11.98
CA ASP A 72 7.26 1.90 -11.69
C ASP A 72 6.03 0.98 -11.62
N HIS A 73 6.14 -0.24 -12.14
CA HIS A 73 5.12 -1.27 -11.99
C HIS A 73 4.77 -1.53 -10.51
N LEU A 74 5.77 -1.49 -9.62
CA LEU A 74 5.55 -1.66 -8.18
C LEU A 74 4.65 -0.54 -7.62
N TYR A 75 4.90 0.71 -8.06
CA TYR A 75 4.10 1.85 -7.67
C TYR A 75 2.69 1.75 -8.26
N ARG A 76 2.55 1.47 -9.56
CA ARG A 76 1.24 1.31 -10.24
C ARG A 76 0.41 0.20 -9.61
N TRP A 77 1.05 -0.89 -9.21
CA TRP A 77 0.38 -2.00 -8.53
C TRP A 77 -0.16 -1.58 -7.17
N GLN A 78 0.60 -0.82 -6.40
CA GLN A 78 0.13 -0.27 -5.13
C GLN A 78 -1.01 0.75 -5.34
N GLU A 79 -0.96 1.58 -6.39
CA GLU A 79 -2.05 2.49 -6.76
C GLU A 79 -3.34 1.74 -7.03
N TYR A 80 -3.26 0.64 -7.76
CA TYR A 80 -4.40 -0.21 -8.05
C TYR A 80 -5.08 -0.73 -6.77
N TYR A 81 -4.30 -1.17 -5.79
CA TYR A 81 -4.85 -1.59 -4.48
C TYR A 81 -5.37 -0.40 -3.66
N ASN A 82 -4.73 0.75 -3.74
CA ASN A 82 -5.19 1.96 -3.07
C ASN A 82 -6.54 2.44 -3.63
N ASP A 83 -6.75 2.35 -4.93
CA ASP A 83 -8.03 2.65 -5.54
C ASP A 83 -9.15 1.72 -5.04
N MET A 84 -8.88 0.43 -4.90
CA MET A 84 -9.83 -0.51 -4.28
C MET A 84 -10.21 -0.10 -2.85
N VAL A 85 -9.25 0.32 -2.02
CA VAL A 85 -9.53 0.83 -0.66
C VAL A 85 -10.46 2.04 -0.72
N THR A 86 -10.19 2.96 -1.64
CA THR A 86 -11.02 4.15 -1.83
C THR A 86 -12.45 3.80 -2.28
N GLN A 87 -12.58 2.89 -3.23
CA GLN A 87 -13.89 2.40 -3.70
C GLN A 87 -14.65 1.69 -2.58
N LEU A 88 -13.99 0.83 -1.81
CA LEU A 88 -14.58 0.13 -0.68
C LEU A 88 -15.04 1.10 0.42
N SER A 89 -14.25 2.14 0.73
CA SER A 89 -14.65 3.14 1.71
C SER A 89 -15.96 3.84 1.32
N ARG A 90 -16.10 4.17 0.03
CA ARG A 90 -17.33 4.77 -0.53
C ARG A 90 -18.50 3.78 -0.50
N ALA A 91 -18.29 2.55 -0.99
CA ALA A 91 -19.32 1.51 -1.06
C ALA A 91 -19.91 1.16 0.32
N PHE A 92 -19.06 1.17 1.34
CA PHE A 92 -19.47 0.89 2.72
C PHE A 92 -19.84 2.18 3.51
N GLY A 93 -19.73 3.37 2.93
CA GLY A 93 -19.96 4.62 3.66
C GLY A 93 -19.02 4.76 4.87
N CYS A 94 -17.77 4.29 4.74
CA CYS A 94 -16.73 4.48 5.75
C CYS A 94 -16.05 5.83 5.56
N ARG A 95 -15.70 6.49 6.67
CA ARG A 95 -14.83 7.68 6.60
C ARG A 95 -13.47 7.26 6.07
N LEU A 96 -13.00 7.88 4.99
CA LEU A 96 -11.66 7.69 4.48
C LEU A 96 -10.73 8.78 5.04
N VAL A 97 -9.64 8.36 5.67
CA VAL A 97 -8.53 9.22 6.06
C VAL A 97 -7.46 9.11 4.98
N ASP A 98 -7.27 10.16 4.21
CA ASP A 98 -6.38 10.14 3.04
C ASP A 98 -4.92 10.36 3.44
N LEU A 99 -4.29 9.32 3.98
CA LEU A 99 -2.85 9.31 4.31
C LEU A 99 -2.00 9.53 3.06
N ARG A 100 -2.41 8.93 1.93
CA ARG A 100 -1.64 9.01 0.69
C ARG A 100 -1.44 10.44 0.23
N ALA A 101 -2.49 11.25 0.22
CA ALA A 101 -2.40 12.66 -0.16
C ALA A 101 -1.42 13.43 0.74
N GLU A 102 -1.42 13.14 2.06
CA GLU A 102 -0.51 13.79 3.01
C GLU A 102 0.96 13.46 2.73
N PHE A 103 1.25 12.21 2.40
CA PHE A 103 2.60 11.80 2.02
C PHE A 103 3.03 12.43 0.71
N LEU A 104 2.18 12.36 -0.33
CA LEU A 104 2.52 12.81 -1.68
C LEU A 104 2.75 14.32 -1.78
N LYS A 105 2.00 15.13 -1.03
CA LYS A 105 2.19 16.59 -1.02
C LYS A 105 3.40 17.04 -0.21
N SER A 106 3.98 16.15 0.58
CA SER A 106 5.14 16.48 1.42
C SER A 106 6.39 16.66 0.57
N ARG A 107 7.05 17.82 0.70
CA ARG A 107 8.35 18.07 0.04
C ARG A 107 9.49 17.21 0.59
N VAL A 108 9.30 16.64 1.78
CA VAL A 108 10.28 15.76 2.42
C VAL A 108 9.88 14.28 2.30
N PHE A 109 9.03 13.94 1.33
CA PHE A 109 8.56 12.58 1.08
C PHE A 109 9.66 11.50 1.22
N PRO A 110 10.88 11.68 0.66
CA PRO A 110 11.92 10.66 0.77
C PRO A 110 12.34 10.33 2.21
N SER A 111 12.15 11.25 3.15
CA SER A 111 12.48 11.03 4.57
C SER A 111 11.33 10.37 5.36
N LEU A 112 10.13 10.32 4.80
CA LEU A 112 8.96 9.71 5.42
C LEU A 112 8.92 8.19 5.23
N ILE A 113 9.63 7.67 4.23
CA ILE A 113 9.70 6.24 3.88
C ILE A 113 11.09 5.71 4.20
N GLY A 114 11.15 4.55 4.82
CA GLY A 114 12.39 3.88 5.22
C GLY A 114 13.26 3.41 4.06
N ALA A 115 14.42 2.85 4.41
CA ALA A 115 15.39 2.37 3.44
C ALA A 115 14.88 1.18 2.60
N ASP A 116 13.86 0.47 3.06
CA ASP A 116 13.20 -0.61 2.34
C ASP A 116 12.17 -0.12 1.30
N GLY A 117 11.87 1.17 1.28
CA GLY A 117 10.97 1.80 0.32
C GLY A 117 9.48 1.60 0.58
N ILE A 118 9.08 0.95 1.68
CA ILE A 118 7.66 0.64 1.95
C ILE A 118 7.22 1.00 3.37
N HIS A 119 8.03 0.82 4.38
CA HIS A 119 7.64 1.11 5.75
C HIS A 119 7.88 2.59 6.08
N PRO A 120 6.94 3.28 6.76
CA PRO A 120 7.15 4.64 7.24
C PRO A 120 8.31 4.72 8.24
N THR A 121 9.07 5.81 8.19
CA THR A 121 10.03 6.18 9.24
C THR A 121 9.28 6.72 10.46
N GLN A 122 10.00 7.09 11.53
CA GLN A 122 9.39 7.80 12.66
C GLN A 122 8.65 9.06 12.19
N ALA A 123 9.26 9.87 11.32
CA ALA A 123 8.60 11.05 10.75
C ALA A 123 7.35 10.69 9.93
N GLY A 124 7.39 9.57 9.20
CA GLY A 124 6.22 9.03 8.52
C GLY A 124 5.10 8.62 9.47
N HIS A 125 5.43 7.97 10.58
CA HIS A 125 4.47 7.62 11.63
C HIS A 125 3.88 8.85 12.32
N ASP A 126 4.69 9.89 12.57
CA ASP A 126 4.21 11.14 13.13
C ASP A 126 3.20 11.81 12.20
N LEU A 127 3.48 11.82 10.89
CA LEU A 127 2.54 12.31 9.88
C LEU A 127 1.23 11.51 9.87
N ILE A 128 1.30 10.19 9.91
CA ILE A 128 0.12 9.31 10.00
C ILE A 128 -0.70 9.66 11.26
N HIS A 129 -0.03 9.74 12.40
CA HIS A 129 -0.68 10.06 13.67
C HIS A 129 -1.45 11.38 13.61
N HIS A 130 -0.78 12.46 13.19
CA HIS A 130 -1.41 13.78 13.07
C HIS A 130 -2.58 13.78 12.08
N THR A 131 -2.43 13.09 10.94
CA THR A 131 -3.48 13.02 9.93
C THR A 131 -4.71 12.27 10.47
N VAL A 132 -4.50 11.15 11.14
CA VAL A 132 -5.60 10.35 11.72
C VAL A 132 -6.28 11.13 12.85
N GLN A 133 -5.51 11.74 13.76
CA GLN A 133 -6.09 12.56 14.83
C GLN A 133 -6.93 13.70 14.28
N SER A 134 -6.40 14.47 13.33
CA SER A 134 -7.13 15.60 12.70
C SER A 134 -8.39 15.13 11.99
N ALA A 135 -8.31 13.99 11.29
CA ALA A 135 -9.44 13.45 10.58
C ALA A 135 -10.52 12.86 11.51
N LEU A 136 -10.16 12.34 12.68
CA LEU A 136 -11.10 11.69 13.61
C LEU A 136 -11.46 12.56 14.82
N ALA A 137 -10.86 13.73 14.97
CA ALA A 137 -11.29 14.72 15.97
C ALA A 137 -12.75 15.13 15.67
N TYR A 138 -13.60 15.04 16.68
CA TYR A 138 -15.01 15.44 16.66
C TYR A 138 -15.18 16.81 17.27
#